data_c5346fd8b799bd0fa282eedae0bb8172
#
_entry.id   c5346fd8b799bd0fa282eedae0bb8172
#
_cell.length_a   1.000
_cell.length_b   1.000
_cell.length_c   1.000
_cell.angle_alpha   90.00
_cell.angle_beta   90.00
_cell.angle_gamma   90.00
#
_symmetry.space_group_name_H-M   'P 1'
#
loop_
_entity.id
_entity.type
_entity.pdbx_description
1 polymer ?
#
loop_
_entity_poly.entity_id
_entity_poly.type
_entity_poly.pdbx_seq_one_letter_code
_entity_poly.pdbx_strand_id
1 'polypeptide(L)'
;MTDKFAEFLKIASQLNKIGIVPLLMGSLGLEQVTGQDWQARDIDIHVHGDERGWEAPDEERIYDMDKIEPMMGRLGYRLVNLHEHEFQKEDLSIEFGVMETLEAFSGVPIAELTRKEVDGIEFLLPTAEQFLAIYRASSQDSYRNENNNHKDFAKIAYLEEMLKAK
;
A
#
# COMPACT_ATOMS: atom_id res chain seq x y z
N MET A 1 8.21 -19.51 -6.51
CA MET A 1 7.32 -18.51 -5.89
C MET A 1 7.89 -17.11 -6.05
N THR A 2 7.03 -16.17 -6.44
CA THR A 2 7.47 -14.78 -6.58
C THR A 2 7.65 -14.17 -5.19
N ASP A 3 8.82 -13.61 -4.95
CA ASP A 3 9.06 -12.81 -3.75
C ASP A 3 8.40 -11.44 -3.97
N LYS A 4 7.29 -11.21 -3.30
CA LYS A 4 6.51 -10.00 -3.50
C LYS A 4 7.23 -8.74 -3.06
N PHE A 5 8.05 -8.83 -2.01
CA PHE A 5 8.82 -7.67 -1.59
C PHE A 5 9.91 -7.32 -2.62
N ALA A 6 10.58 -8.33 -3.19
CA ALA A 6 11.54 -8.08 -4.27
C ALA A 6 10.84 -7.45 -5.48
N GLU A 7 9.64 -7.92 -5.80
CA GLU A 7 8.85 -7.34 -6.89
C GLU A 7 8.44 -5.91 -6.58
N PHE A 8 8.04 -5.64 -5.34
CA PHE A 8 7.75 -4.27 -4.90
C PHE A 8 8.97 -3.37 -5.10
N LEU A 9 10.15 -3.84 -4.70
CA LEU A 9 11.38 -3.04 -4.84
C LEU A 9 11.68 -2.73 -6.31
N LYS A 10 11.42 -3.68 -7.21
CA LYS A 10 11.59 -3.46 -8.64
C LYS A 10 10.67 -2.33 -9.13
N ILE A 11 9.41 -2.36 -8.70
CA ILE A 11 8.43 -1.32 -9.04
C ILE A 11 8.84 0.02 -8.42
N ALA A 12 9.23 0.01 -7.14
CA ALA A 12 9.65 1.22 -6.45
C ALA A 12 10.87 1.86 -7.11
N SER A 13 11.83 1.04 -7.58
CA SER A 13 12.98 1.53 -8.31
C SER A 13 12.57 2.32 -9.55
N GLN A 14 11.61 1.82 -10.31
CA GLN A 14 11.11 2.53 -11.49
C GLN A 14 10.31 3.78 -11.12
N LEU A 15 9.55 3.72 -10.04
CA LEU A 15 8.82 4.90 -9.54
C LEU A 15 9.81 5.99 -9.10
N ASN A 16 10.91 5.62 -8.42
CA ASN A 16 11.93 6.57 -8.02
C ASN A 16 12.50 7.30 -9.25
N LYS A 17 12.69 6.61 -10.37
CA LYS A 17 13.23 7.20 -11.58
C LYS A 17 12.33 8.28 -12.19
N ILE A 18 11.04 8.23 -11.91
CA ILE A 18 10.09 9.25 -12.36
C ILE A 18 9.70 10.22 -11.25
N GLY A 19 10.48 10.24 -10.16
CA GLY A 19 10.32 11.21 -9.08
C GLY A 19 9.30 10.84 -8.02
N ILE A 20 8.93 9.57 -7.92
CA ILE A 20 7.92 9.11 -6.98
C ILE A 20 8.56 8.23 -5.90
N VAL A 21 8.29 8.54 -4.63
CA VAL A 21 8.65 7.68 -3.50
C VAL A 21 7.35 7.02 -3.02
N PRO A 22 7.16 5.73 -3.32
CA PRO A 22 5.89 5.07 -3.01
C PRO A 22 5.77 4.72 -1.54
N LEU A 23 4.52 4.60 -1.06
CA LEU A 23 4.20 4.11 0.27
C LEU A 23 3.76 2.66 0.15
N LEU A 24 4.43 1.75 0.84
CA LEU A 24 4.04 0.34 0.86
C LEU A 24 3.01 0.12 1.96
N MET A 25 1.84 -0.34 1.58
CA MET A 25 0.71 -0.56 2.46
C MET A 25 0.32 -2.04 2.46
N GLY A 26 -0.80 -2.35 3.07
CA GLY A 26 -1.41 -3.68 3.05
C GLY A 26 -0.59 -4.74 3.77
N SER A 27 -0.95 -5.99 3.52
CA SER A 27 -0.32 -7.13 4.21
C SER A 27 1.17 -7.23 3.94
N LEU A 28 1.61 -6.90 2.72
CA LEU A 28 3.04 -6.96 2.40
C LEU A 28 3.83 -5.94 3.22
N GLY A 29 3.30 -4.72 3.38
CA GLY A 29 3.93 -3.72 4.25
C GLY A 29 3.97 -4.17 5.69
N LEU A 30 2.89 -4.75 6.18
CA LEU A 30 2.81 -5.26 7.55
C LEU A 30 3.85 -6.36 7.79
N GLU A 31 4.08 -7.22 6.79
CA GLU A 31 5.10 -8.27 6.89
C GLU A 31 6.49 -7.69 7.15
N GLN A 32 6.80 -6.55 6.51
CA GLN A 32 8.10 -5.91 6.67
C GLN A 32 8.31 -5.36 8.09
N VAL A 33 7.23 -4.97 8.76
CA VAL A 33 7.30 -4.37 10.10
C VAL A 33 7.26 -5.43 11.20
N THR A 34 6.50 -6.50 10.99
CA THR A 34 6.28 -7.52 12.02
C THR A 34 7.19 -8.74 11.89
N GLY A 35 7.70 -9.00 10.69
CA GLY A 35 8.46 -10.23 10.41
C GLY A 35 7.58 -11.47 10.29
N GLN A 36 6.25 -11.31 10.34
CA GLN A 36 5.31 -12.41 10.20
C GLN A 36 4.84 -12.52 8.76
N ASP A 37 4.51 -13.74 8.34
CA ASP A 37 3.90 -13.98 7.04
C ASP A 37 2.38 -13.78 7.19
N TRP A 38 1.86 -12.74 6.55
CA TRP A 38 0.43 -12.44 6.54
C TRP A 38 -0.24 -12.93 5.27
N GLN A 39 0.46 -13.76 4.49
CA GLN A 39 -0.05 -14.35 3.24
C GLN A 39 -0.53 -13.27 2.28
N ALA A 40 0.30 -12.23 2.10
CA ALA A 40 -0.02 -11.13 1.19
C ALA A 40 -0.28 -11.68 -0.21
N ARG A 41 -1.44 -11.34 -0.77
CA ARG A 41 -1.83 -11.76 -2.13
C ARG A 41 -1.49 -10.73 -3.16
N ASP A 42 -1.67 -9.46 -2.79
CA ASP A 42 -1.50 -8.31 -3.68
C ASP A 42 -0.41 -7.40 -3.13
N ILE A 43 0.08 -6.52 -3.98
CA ILE A 43 0.97 -5.45 -3.54
C ILE A 43 0.16 -4.16 -3.55
N ASP A 44 0.05 -3.52 -2.39
CA ASP A 44 -0.75 -2.31 -2.20
C ASP A 44 0.21 -1.13 -2.08
N ILE A 45 0.20 -0.25 -3.08
CA ILE A 45 1.13 0.88 -3.18
C ILE A 45 0.32 2.17 -3.19
N HIS A 46 0.67 3.12 -2.29
CA HIS A 46 0.05 4.43 -2.31
C HIS A 46 1.02 5.47 -2.85
N VAL A 47 0.50 6.37 -3.67
CA VAL A 47 1.26 7.45 -4.30
C VAL A 47 0.44 8.74 -4.15
N HIS A 48 1.02 9.88 -4.54
CA HIS A 48 0.31 11.16 -4.44
C HIS A 48 -0.89 11.20 -5.38
N GLY A 49 -2.00 11.71 -4.87
CA GLY A 49 -3.23 11.84 -5.61
C GLY A 49 -4.21 12.82 -4.97
N ASP A 50 -5.42 12.81 -5.48
CA ASP A 50 -6.49 13.71 -5.06
C ASP A 50 -6.96 13.36 -3.65
N GLU A 51 -7.03 14.35 -2.77
CA GLU A 51 -7.46 14.15 -1.39
C GLU A 51 -8.90 13.67 -1.26
N ARG A 52 -9.72 13.83 -2.31
CA ARG A 52 -11.08 13.28 -2.34
C ARG A 52 -11.10 11.75 -2.39
N GLY A 53 -9.98 11.13 -2.76
CA GLY A 53 -9.87 9.66 -2.83
C GLY A 53 -10.91 9.07 -3.78
N TRP A 54 -11.73 8.15 -3.28
CA TRP A 54 -12.74 7.47 -4.09
C TRP A 54 -13.80 8.39 -4.68
N GLU A 55 -13.95 9.60 -4.16
CA GLU A 55 -14.90 10.58 -4.70
C GLU A 55 -14.34 11.34 -5.90
N ALA A 56 -13.03 11.25 -6.13
CA ALA A 56 -12.43 11.85 -7.32
C ALA A 56 -12.72 10.99 -8.55
N PRO A 57 -12.87 11.61 -9.74
CA PRO A 57 -12.98 10.80 -10.97
C PRO A 57 -11.78 9.86 -11.12
N ASP A 58 -12.02 8.67 -11.66
CA ASP A 58 -10.99 7.64 -11.76
C ASP A 58 -9.73 8.15 -12.47
N GLU A 59 -9.88 8.92 -13.54
CA GLU A 59 -8.77 9.43 -14.35
C GLU A 59 -7.97 10.51 -13.63
N GLU A 60 -8.54 11.13 -12.60
CA GLU A 60 -7.92 12.24 -11.88
C GLU A 60 -7.42 11.86 -10.50
N ARG A 61 -7.75 10.65 -10.03
CA ARG A 61 -7.48 10.26 -8.64
C ARG A 61 -6.00 10.20 -8.34
N ILE A 62 -5.19 9.63 -9.22
CA ILE A 62 -3.75 9.53 -9.05
C ILE A 62 -3.08 10.52 -10.00
N TYR A 63 -2.28 11.45 -9.45
CA TYR A 63 -1.74 12.57 -10.23
C TYR A 63 -0.81 12.15 -11.36
N ASP A 64 0.04 11.15 -11.12
CA ASP A 64 1.06 10.74 -12.09
C ASP A 64 0.68 9.47 -12.86
N MET A 65 -0.61 9.18 -12.97
CA MET A 65 -1.06 7.96 -13.65
C MET A 65 -0.58 7.89 -15.09
N ASP A 66 -0.47 9.05 -15.76
CA ASP A 66 0.06 9.15 -17.12
C ASP A 66 1.52 8.68 -17.24
N LYS A 67 2.26 8.70 -16.13
CA LYS A 67 3.65 8.20 -16.06
C LYS A 67 3.70 6.78 -15.51
N ILE A 68 2.82 6.46 -14.57
CA ILE A 68 2.79 5.15 -13.92
C ILE A 68 2.34 4.06 -14.89
N GLU A 69 1.30 4.31 -15.67
CA GLU A 69 0.76 3.28 -16.56
C GLU A 69 1.79 2.81 -17.60
N PRO A 70 2.49 3.69 -18.32
CA PRO A 70 3.53 3.23 -19.25
C PRO A 70 4.68 2.52 -18.55
N MET A 71 5.06 2.98 -17.36
CA MET A 71 6.14 2.36 -16.59
C MET A 71 5.75 0.93 -16.20
N MET A 72 4.53 0.73 -15.71
CA MET A 72 4.04 -0.60 -15.35
C MET A 72 3.96 -1.50 -16.58
N GLY A 73 3.58 -0.94 -17.73
CA GLY A 73 3.57 -1.70 -18.99
C GLY A 73 4.95 -2.21 -19.36
N ARG A 74 5.97 -1.40 -19.16
CA ARG A 74 7.37 -1.82 -19.43
C ARG A 74 7.82 -2.95 -18.52
N LEU A 75 7.24 -3.07 -17.33
CA LEU A 75 7.52 -4.16 -16.39
C LEU A 75 6.67 -5.41 -16.66
N GLY A 76 5.80 -5.36 -17.66
CA GLY A 76 4.97 -6.50 -18.03
C GLY A 76 3.58 -6.50 -17.42
N TYR A 77 3.21 -5.44 -16.72
CA TYR A 77 1.87 -5.31 -16.11
C TYR A 77 0.91 -4.63 -17.07
N ARG A 78 -0.36 -4.96 -16.95
CA ARG A 78 -1.40 -4.25 -17.68
C ARG A 78 -2.47 -3.78 -16.72
N LEU A 79 -3.08 -2.65 -17.03
CA LEU A 79 -4.17 -2.09 -16.24
C LEU A 79 -5.43 -2.92 -16.51
N VAL A 80 -5.98 -3.56 -15.47
CA VAL A 80 -7.15 -4.42 -15.60
C VAL A 80 -8.40 -3.79 -14.98
N ASN A 81 -8.23 -2.78 -14.11
CA ASN A 81 -9.37 -2.11 -13.47
C ASN A 81 -8.97 -0.67 -13.16
N LEU A 82 -9.49 0.28 -13.92
CA LEU A 82 -9.15 1.70 -13.71
C LEU A 82 -9.71 2.21 -12.38
N HIS A 83 -10.91 1.80 -12.00
CA HIS A 83 -11.53 2.28 -10.76
C HIS A 83 -10.67 1.93 -9.55
N GLU A 84 -10.12 0.72 -9.51
CA GLU A 84 -9.23 0.25 -8.44
C GLU A 84 -7.77 0.62 -8.69
N HIS A 85 -7.44 1.17 -9.86
CA HIS A 85 -6.06 1.37 -10.31
C HIS A 85 -5.23 0.10 -10.16
N GLU A 86 -5.83 -1.02 -10.59
CA GLU A 86 -5.24 -2.35 -10.47
C GLU A 86 -4.53 -2.77 -11.73
N PHE A 87 -3.28 -3.21 -11.56
CA PHE A 87 -2.46 -3.78 -12.62
C PHE A 87 -2.26 -5.27 -12.34
N GLN A 88 -2.08 -6.04 -13.40
CA GLN A 88 -1.90 -7.48 -13.24
C GLN A 88 -0.84 -7.99 -14.20
N LYS A 89 -0.02 -8.91 -13.71
CA LYS A 89 0.95 -9.68 -14.49
C LYS A 89 0.89 -11.12 -13.98
N GLU A 90 0.48 -12.06 -14.83
CA GLU A 90 0.23 -13.43 -14.42
C GLU A 90 -0.79 -13.46 -13.28
N ASP A 91 -0.46 -14.05 -12.13
CA ASP A 91 -1.36 -14.11 -10.98
C ASP A 91 -1.09 -13.02 -9.93
N LEU A 92 -0.19 -12.09 -10.23
CA LEU A 92 0.16 -11.03 -9.30
C LEU A 92 -0.62 -9.75 -9.59
N SER A 93 -1.25 -9.20 -8.57
CA SER A 93 -2.03 -7.97 -8.65
C SER A 93 -1.32 -6.85 -7.88
N ILE A 94 -1.26 -5.67 -8.51
CA ILE A 94 -0.71 -4.45 -7.92
C ILE A 94 -1.82 -3.41 -7.91
N GLU A 95 -2.16 -2.89 -6.74
CA GLU A 95 -3.16 -1.83 -6.63
C GLU A 95 -2.52 -0.54 -6.17
N PHE A 96 -2.84 0.57 -6.86
CA PHE A 96 -2.37 1.89 -6.49
C PHE A 96 -3.47 2.66 -5.78
N GLY A 97 -3.14 3.24 -4.63
CA GLY A 97 -4.05 4.09 -3.87
C GLY A 97 -3.47 5.49 -3.68
N VAL A 98 -4.24 6.34 -3.03
CA VAL A 98 -3.88 7.75 -2.80
C VAL A 98 -3.37 7.94 -1.38
N MET A 99 -2.14 8.43 -1.26
CA MET A 99 -1.52 8.64 0.06
C MET A 99 -2.18 9.82 0.81
N GLU A 100 -2.76 10.79 0.11
CA GLU A 100 -3.38 11.98 0.70
C GLU A 100 -4.62 11.68 1.54
N THR A 101 -5.23 10.50 1.40
CA THR A 101 -6.40 10.12 2.20
C THR A 101 -6.03 9.48 3.53
N LEU A 102 -4.76 9.18 3.75
CA LEU A 102 -4.34 8.38 4.90
C LEU A 102 -4.65 9.04 6.24
N GLU A 103 -4.34 10.33 6.37
CA GLU A 103 -4.56 11.04 7.63
C GLU A 103 -6.04 11.13 7.98
N ALA A 104 -6.89 11.46 7.02
CA ALA A 104 -8.33 11.54 7.25
C ALA A 104 -8.91 10.16 7.62
N PHE A 105 -8.37 9.10 7.02
CA PHE A 105 -8.85 7.74 7.28
C PHE A 105 -8.41 7.19 8.63
N SER A 106 -7.13 7.38 8.98
CA SER A 106 -6.53 6.66 10.12
C SER A 106 -5.91 7.58 11.17
N GLY A 107 -5.82 8.87 10.91
CA GLY A 107 -5.14 9.81 11.79
C GLY A 107 -3.62 9.81 11.65
N VAL A 108 -3.07 9.08 10.67
CA VAL A 108 -1.63 8.97 10.46
C VAL A 108 -1.18 10.03 9.45
N PRO A 109 -0.40 11.05 9.88
CA PRO A 109 0.10 12.06 8.94
C PRO A 109 1.17 11.49 8.02
N ILE A 110 1.14 11.87 6.75
CA ILE A 110 2.14 11.44 5.77
C ILE A 110 3.55 11.82 6.26
N ALA A 111 3.71 13.00 6.85
CA ALA A 111 5.01 13.51 7.29
C ALA A 111 5.65 12.64 8.38
N GLU A 112 4.87 11.81 9.06
CA GLU A 112 5.38 10.95 10.14
C GLU A 112 5.70 9.54 9.66
N LEU A 113 5.46 9.21 8.39
CA LEU A 113 5.81 7.91 7.84
C LEU A 113 7.34 7.76 7.76
N THR A 114 7.82 6.54 7.99
CA THR A 114 9.25 6.27 7.95
C THR A 114 9.72 6.10 6.51
N ARG A 115 10.79 6.82 6.16
CA ARG A 115 11.43 6.66 4.85
C ARG A 115 12.47 5.57 4.96
N LYS A 116 12.36 4.57 4.09
CA LYS A 116 13.26 3.42 4.03
C LYS A 116 14.09 3.46 2.75
N GLU A 117 15.26 2.87 2.81
CA GLU A 117 16.10 2.71 1.62
C GLU A 117 16.68 1.31 1.62
N VAL A 118 16.52 0.59 0.50
CA VAL A 118 17.08 -0.74 0.30
C VAL A 118 17.80 -0.72 -1.04
N ASP A 119 19.11 -0.93 -1.04
CA ASP A 119 19.94 -0.92 -2.26
C ASP A 119 19.72 0.33 -3.10
N GLY A 120 19.59 1.50 -2.46
CA GLY A 120 19.37 2.77 -3.13
C GLY A 120 17.93 3.02 -3.55
N ILE A 121 17.02 2.09 -3.28
CA ILE A 121 15.58 2.22 -3.61
C ILE A 121 14.86 2.79 -2.41
N GLU A 122 14.14 3.91 -2.60
CA GLU A 122 13.45 4.61 -1.53
C GLU A 122 11.95 4.34 -1.54
N PHE A 123 11.40 4.15 -0.35
CA PHE A 123 9.96 4.01 -0.17
C PHE A 123 9.58 4.44 1.24
N LEU A 124 8.28 4.67 1.45
CA LEU A 124 7.74 4.96 2.78
C LEU A 124 7.09 3.70 3.34
N LEU A 125 7.18 3.53 4.66
CA LEU A 125 6.59 2.36 5.34
C LEU A 125 6.05 2.82 6.69
N PRO A 126 4.78 2.52 7.01
CA PRO A 126 4.27 2.83 8.33
C PRO A 126 4.99 2.03 9.41
N THR A 127 5.11 2.60 10.61
CA THR A 127 5.61 1.88 11.79
C THR A 127 4.54 0.91 12.28
N ALA A 128 4.90 0.03 13.24
CA ALA A 128 3.94 -0.87 13.87
C ALA A 128 2.77 -0.08 14.51
N GLU A 129 3.07 1.03 15.18
CA GLU A 129 2.02 1.86 15.79
C GLU A 129 1.10 2.46 14.74
N GLN A 130 1.66 2.91 13.62
CA GLN A 130 0.88 3.48 12.53
C GLN A 130 0.02 2.41 11.85
N PHE A 131 0.56 1.21 11.64
CA PHE A 131 -0.24 0.11 11.10
C PHE A 131 -1.39 -0.25 12.03
N LEU A 132 -1.15 -0.20 13.35
CA LEU A 132 -2.23 -0.46 14.32
C LEU A 132 -3.36 0.56 14.14
N ALA A 133 -3.03 1.85 14.02
CA ALA A 133 -4.04 2.88 13.78
C ALA A 133 -4.78 2.65 12.45
N ILE A 134 -4.05 2.27 11.41
CA ILE A 134 -4.63 2.01 10.08
C ILE A 134 -5.61 0.82 10.14
N TYR A 135 -5.21 -0.28 10.76
CA TYR A 135 -6.07 -1.45 10.84
C TYR A 135 -7.26 -1.25 11.78
N ARG A 136 -7.10 -0.45 12.84
CA ARG A 136 -8.24 -0.08 13.69
C ARG A 136 -9.28 0.71 12.91
N ALA A 137 -8.82 1.67 12.09
CA ALA A 137 -9.71 2.43 11.23
C ALA A 137 -10.40 1.52 10.21
N SER A 138 -9.65 0.63 9.59
CA SER A 138 -10.15 -0.32 8.62
C SER A 138 -11.19 -1.26 9.24
N SER A 139 -10.95 -1.73 10.47
CA SER A 139 -11.85 -2.67 11.14
C SER A 139 -13.19 -2.05 11.52
N GLN A 140 -13.28 -0.72 11.55
CA GLN A 140 -14.53 -0.01 11.82
C GLN A 140 -15.38 0.17 10.56
N ASP A 141 -14.84 -0.14 9.39
CA ASP A 141 -15.58 -0.11 8.13
C ASP A 141 -16.36 -1.42 8.01
N SER A 142 -17.69 -1.35 8.15
CA SER A 142 -18.54 -2.56 8.14
C SER A 142 -18.46 -3.29 6.81
N TYR A 143 -18.35 -2.57 5.68
CA TYR A 143 -18.21 -3.19 4.37
C TYR A 143 -16.91 -4.02 4.30
N ARG A 144 -15.81 -3.45 4.77
CA ARG A 144 -14.52 -4.14 4.77
C ARG A 144 -14.54 -5.37 5.67
N ASN A 145 -15.16 -5.27 6.87
CA ASN A 145 -15.26 -6.41 7.77
C ASN A 145 -16.05 -7.56 7.16
N GLU A 146 -17.16 -7.26 6.51
CA GLU A 146 -17.97 -8.28 5.85
C GLU A 146 -17.20 -8.95 4.72
N ASN A 147 -16.43 -8.19 3.96
CA ASN A 147 -15.75 -8.69 2.76
C ASN A 147 -14.46 -9.44 3.06
N ASN A 148 -13.78 -9.15 4.17
CA ASN A 148 -12.51 -9.82 4.48
C ASN A 148 -12.59 -10.73 5.71
N ASN A 149 -13.80 -11.08 6.17
CA ASN A 149 -14.03 -12.01 7.28
C ASN A 149 -13.30 -11.60 8.56
N HIS A 150 -13.28 -10.31 8.83
CA HIS A 150 -12.65 -9.74 10.04
C HIS A 150 -11.15 -10.03 10.14
N LYS A 151 -10.47 -10.14 9.03
CA LYS A 151 -9.01 -10.40 9.01
C LYS A 151 -8.22 -9.32 9.72
N ASP A 152 -8.75 -8.09 9.75
CA ASP A 152 -8.08 -6.98 10.42
C ASP A 152 -7.92 -7.23 11.92
N PHE A 153 -8.85 -7.96 12.55
CA PHE A 153 -8.79 -8.21 13.99
C PHE A 153 -7.57 -9.04 14.39
N ALA A 154 -7.16 -10.00 13.57
CA ALA A 154 -5.95 -10.80 13.84
C ALA A 154 -4.69 -9.92 13.78
N LYS A 155 -4.64 -9.02 12.82
CA LYS A 155 -3.53 -8.08 12.66
C LYS A 155 -3.46 -7.10 13.83
N ILE A 156 -4.62 -6.59 14.26
CA ILE A 156 -4.71 -5.69 15.41
C ILE A 156 -4.20 -6.38 16.67
N ALA A 157 -4.67 -7.61 16.93
CA ALA A 157 -4.26 -8.37 18.11
C ALA A 157 -2.75 -8.60 18.13
N TYR A 158 -2.18 -8.97 16.99
CA TYR A 158 -0.74 -9.18 16.89
C TYR A 158 0.03 -7.90 17.17
N LEU A 159 -0.38 -6.78 16.58
CA LEU A 159 0.29 -5.50 16.76
C LEU A 159 0.20 -5.02 18.21
N GLU A 160 -0.96 -5.19 18.85
CA GLU A 160 -1.13 -4.82 20.26
C GLU A 160 -0.16 -5.59 21.16
N GLU A 161 -0.02 -6.89 20.95
CA GLU A 161 0.92 -7.71 21.72
C GLU A 161 2.37 -7.32 21.45
N MET A 162 2.71 -7.08 20.18
CA MET A 162 4.04 -6.64 19.79
C MET A 162 4.44 -5.34 20.46
N LEU A 163 3.51 -4.38 20.53
CA LEU A 163 3.79 -3.07 21.11
C LEU A 163 3.85 -3.11 22.63
N LYS A 164 3.15 -4.05 23.27
CA LYS A 164 3.25 -4.24 24.72
C LYS A 164 4.60 -4.81 25.15
N ALA A 165 5.27 -5.53 24.27
CA ALA A 165 6.54 -6.17 24.58
C ALA A 165 7.72 -5.17 24.59
N LYS A 166 7.49 -3.94 24.20
CA LYS A 166 8.53 -2.89 24.16
C LYS A 166 8.58 -2.05 25.41
#